data_dadf385fe95330f02eebbd79fddbd81d
#
_entry.id   dadf385fe95330f02eebbd79fddbd81d
#
_cell.length_a   1.000
_cell.length_b   1.000
_cell.length_c   1.000
_cell.angle_alpha   90.00
_cell.angle_beta   90.00
_cell.angle_gamma   90.00
#
_symmetry.space_group_name_H-M   'P 1'
#
loop_
_entity.id
_entity.type
_entity.pdbx_description
1 polymer ?
#
loop_
_entity_poly.entity_id
_entity_poly.type
_entity_poly.pdbx_seq_one_letter_code
_entity_poly.pdbx_strand_id
1 'polypeptide(L)'
;MINLEIPKHLKGVASMAHDIAQGMFRPISRKYDKAEHTYPSELDTLGAILQGLDEGGSQLGADGLSRKDKKKDNKNRNGRNMGTVLNVAELCWGDLGLMLTIPGQGLGNAAIAAVATPEQKERFQGKWASMAITEPGAGSDSANIQTTARLDGEEWVLNGEKIYVTCGERSDLVVVWATLDKAQGRAAIKSFVVEKGTPGLEVARLDKKLGIRASDTATILLNDCRIPRNNLLGSEEIDVKKSFAGAMKTFDNTRPAVAAMALGVAKAALDLTRELLRKEGIKAEYQESLYESHTIEAEIYRMEAEWEAARLLTLKAAWMADNNIPNSMHASMCKAKAGKSANDITLKCVELCGGLGYSEELMLEKWARDSKITDIFEGTQQIQRLIIARQLLGKSSKELR
;
A
#
# COMPACT_ATOMS: atom_id res chain seq x y z
N MET A 1 8.30 -22.01 -12.68
CA MET A 1 8.42 -22.48 -11.28
C MET A 1 8.81 -21.28 -10.45
N ILE A 2 8.11 -21.00 -9.37
CA ILE A 2 8.46 -19.91 -8.44
C ILE A 2 9.68 -20.39 -7.64
N ASN A 3 10.76 -19.60 -7.63
CA ASN A 3 11.84 -19.83 -6.71
C ASN A 3 11.43 -19.27 -5.35
N LEU A 4 11.34 -20.12 -4.34
CA LEU A 4 10.94 -19.76 -2.97
C LEU A 4 12.07 -19.09 -2.19
N GLU A 5 13.31 -19.20 -2.64
CA GLU A 5 14.44 -18.51 -2.06
C GLU A 5 14.51 -17.06 -2.55
N ILE A 6 14.91 -16.16 -1.67
CA ILE A 6 15.20 -14.77 -2.06
C ILE A 6 16.36 -14.79 -3.07
N PRO A 7 16.17 -14.26 -4.29
CA PRO A 7 17.23 -14.18 -5.29
C PRO A 7 18.47 -13.48 -4.75
N LYS A 8 19.66 -13.98 -5.08
CA LYS A 8 20.94 -13.44 -4.55
C LYS A 8 21.06 -11.93 -4.72
N HIS A 9 20.63 -11.39 -5.89
CA HIS A 9 20.69 -9.96 -6.18
C HIS A 9 19.70 -9.10 -5.36
N LEU A 10 18.67 -9.71 -4.75
CA LEU A 10 17.69 -9.03 -3.90
C LEU A 10 18.01 -9.17 -2.40
N LYS A 11 18.90 -10.11 -2.01
CA LYS A 11 19.25 -10.32 -0.60
C LYS A 11 19.85 -9.07 0.04
N GLY A 12 20.78 -8.40 -0.66
CA GLY A 12 21.42 -7.18 -0.13
C GLY A 12 20.43 -6.04 0.11
N VAL A 13 19.48 -5.86 -0.80
CA VAL A 13 18.47 -4.79 -0.69
C VAL A 13 17.47 -5.11 0.45
N ALA A 14 17.03 -6.36 0.57
CA ALA A 14 16.16 -6.79 1.67
C ALA A 14 16.86 -6.66 3.03
N SER A 15 18.15 -7.02 3.13
CA SER A 15 18.95 -6.84 4.36
C SER A 15 19.05 -5.36 4.73
N MET A 16 19.35 -4.49 3.78
CA MET A 16 19.41 -3.04 4.01
C MET A 16 18.06 -2.49 4.50
N ALA A 17 16.95 -2.94 3.93
CA ALA A 17 15.60 -2.56 4.37
C ALA A 17 15.34 -3.00 5.82
N HIS A 18 15.80 -4.20 6.20
CA HIS A 18 15.72 -4.70 7.58
C HIS A 18 16.57 -3.86 8.54
N ASP A 19 17.79 -3.51 8.15
CA ASP A 19 18.70 -2.69 8.97
C ASP A 19 18.09 -1.28 9.21
N ILE A 20 17.47 -0.68 8.19
CA ILE A 20 16.69 0.57 8.32
C ILE A 20 15.51 0.38 9.27
N ALA A 21 14.77 -0.70 9.12
CA ALA A 21 13.62 -1.01 9.96
C ALA A 21 14.02 -1.15 11.44
N GLN A 22 15.10 -1.87 11.70
CA GLN A 22 15.60 -2.10 13.04
C GLN A 22 16.27 -0.87 13.66
N GLY A 23 17.14 -0.20 12.90
CA GLY A 23 17.98 0.90 13.42
C GLY A 23 17.31 2.27 13.39
N MET A 24 16.34 2.49 12.50
CA MET A 24 15.68 3.78 12.34
C MET A 24 14.21 3.74 12.76
N PHE A 25 13.40 2.80 12.24
CA PHE A 25 11.95 2.81 12.49
C PHE A 25 11.60 2.35 13.92
N ARG A 26 12.15 1.23 14.37
CA ARG A 26 11.85 0.68 15.70
C ARG A 26 12.08 1.68 16.84
N PRO A 27 13.22 2.40 16.90
CA PRO A 27 13.48 3.35 17.98
C PRO A 27 12.47 4.51 18.05
N ILE A 28 11.91 4.95 16.93
CA ILE A 28 10.99 6.10 16.88
C ILE A 28 9.52 5.70 16.75
N SER A 29 9.22 4.42 16.55
CA SER A 29 7.88 3.92 16.29
C SER A 29 6.86 4.33 17.38
N ARG A 30 7.15 4.09 18.65
CA ARG A 30 6.26 4.47 19.76
C ARG A 30 6.13 5.98 19.91
N LYS A 31 7.20 6.75 19.65
CA LYS A 31 7.17 8.22 19.68
C LYS A 31 6.09 8.76 18.75
N TYR A 32 6.09 8.31 17.49
CA TYR A 32 5.15 8.79 16.47
C TYR A 32 3.76 8.14 16.52
N ASP A 33 3.62 6.98 17.15
CA ASP A 33 2.30 6.43 17.49
C ASP A 33 1.58 7.31 18.55
N LYS A 34 2.31 7.82 19.53
CA LYS A 34 1.76 8.73 20.56
C LYS A 34 1.59 10.16 20.06
N ALA A 35 2.55 10.66 19.30
CA ALA A 35 2.54 11.99 18.71
C ALA A 35 1.86 11.97 17.33
N GLU A 36 0.60 11.56 17.29
CA GLU A 36 -0.20 11.43 16.07
C GLU A 36 -0.13 12.71 15.21
N HIS A 37 0.03 12.54 13.90
CA HIS A 37 0.20 13.61 12.89
C HIS A 37 1.50 14.41 12.99
N THR A 38 2.38 14.14 13.93
CA THR A 38 3.70 14.79 13.97
C THR A 38 4.58 14.28 12.84
N TYR A 39 5.25 15.20 12.16
CA TYR A 39 6.14 14.84 11.06
C TYR A 39 7.42 14.15 11.57
N PRO A 40 7.73 12.93 11.09
CA PRO A 40 8.95 12.23 11.48
C PRO A 40 10.15 12.71 10.64
N SER A 41 10.78 13.81 11.07
CA SER A 41 11.90 14.44 10.36
C SER A 41 13.12 13.53 10.21
N GLU A 42 13.23 12.48 11.06
CA GLU A 42 14.26 11.45 10.92
C GLU A 42 14.18 10.72 9.57
N LEU A 43 13.01 10.72 8.91
CA LEU A 43 12.83 10.07 7.62
C LEU A 43 13.26 10.91 6.41
N ASP A 44 13.59 12.18 6.58
CA ASP A 44 13.99 13.06 5.47
C ASP A 44 15.30 12.57 4.82
N THR A 45 16.26 12.18 5.63
CA THR A 45 17.53 11.60 5.16
C THR A 45 17.28 10.28 4.40
N LEU A 46 16.38 9.44 4.90
CA LEU A 46 16.00 8.21 4.22
C LEU A 46 15.33 8.49 2.86
N GLY A 47 14.39 9.45 2.83
CA GLY A 47 13.74 9.89 1.60
C GLY A 47 14.76 10.38 0.55
N ALA A 48 15.72 11.20 0.95
CA ALA A 48 16.77 11.68 0.06
C ALA A 48 17.68 10.55 -0.47
N ILE A 49 18.05 9.58 0.38
CA ILE A 49 18.83 8.41 -0.03
C ILE A 49 18.05 7.57 -1.05
N LEU A 50 16.75 7.31 -0.78
CA LEU A 50 15.91 6.53 -1.68
C LEU A 50 15.72 7.22 -3.03
N GLN A 51 15.51 8.53 -3.06
CA GLN A 51 15.47 9.32 -4.30
C GLN A 51 16.77 9.22 -5.10
N GLY A 52 17.91 9.35 -4.44
CA GLY A 52 19.21 9.20 -5.10
C GLY A 52 19.45 7.79 -5.67
N LEU A 53 18.95 6.76 -5.00
CA LEU A 53 19.00 5.38 -5.50
C LEU A 53 18.06 5.17 -6.70
N ASP A 54 16.89 5.82 -6.72
CA ASP A 54 15.94 5.78 -7.84
C ASP A 54 16.52 6.44 -9.12
N GLU A 55 17.23 7.54 -9.01
CA GLU A 55 17.98 8.16 -10.10
C GLU A 55 19.06 7.22 -10.65
N GLY A 56 19.67 6.41 -9.79
CA GLY A 56 20.60 5.32 -10.14
C GLY A 56 19.96 4.06 -10.73
N GLY A 57 18.62 4.01 -10.87
CA GLY A 57 17.89 2.88 -11.45
C GLY A 57 17.44 1.80 -10.45
N SER A 58 17.62 2.00 -9.16
CA SER A 58 17.18 1.11 -8.06
C SER A 58 15.91 1.63 -7.43
N GLN A 59 14.79 1.62 -8.12
CA GLN A 59 13.52 2.13 -7.60
C GLN A 59 12.97 1.26 -6.47
N LEU A 60 12.92 1.78 -5.26
CA LEU A 60 12.49 1.09 -4.04
C LEU A 60 11.04 1.38 -3.62
N GLY A 61 10.39 2.34 -4.27
CA GLY A 61 9.06 2.83 -3.90
C GLY A 61 7.90 2.33 -4.74
N ALA A 62 6.74 2.96 -4.52
CA ALA A 62 5.50 2.68 -5.26
C ALA A 62 5.66 2.88 -6.78
N ASP A 63 6.54 3.77 -7.22
CA ASP A 63 6.92 3.97 -8.63
C ASP A 63 7.60 2.75 -9.23
N GLY A 64 8.21 1.90 -8.40
CA GLY A 64 8.81 0.64 -8.78
C GLY A 64 7.84 -0.38 -9.36
N LEU A 65 6.56 -0.22 -9.09
CA LEU A 65 5.50 -1.15 -9.47
C LEU A 65 5.01 -0.94 -10.91
N SER A 66 5.90 -0.88 -11.89
CA SER A 66 5.53 -0.71 -13.29
C SER A 66 5.79 -1.97 -14.13
N ARG A 67 4.90 -2.25 -15.09
CA ARG A 67 5.17 -3.22 -16.15
C ARG A 67 6.01 -2.53 -17.22
N LYS A 68 7.29 -2.89 -17.36
CA LYS A 68 8.10 -2.46 -18.51
C LYS A 68 7.72 -3.22 -19.78
N ASP A 69 7.82 -2.50 -20.89
CA ASP A 69 7.50 -2.98 -22.22
C ASP A 69 8.28 -4.22 -22.66
N LYS A 70 7.63 -4.94 -23.55
CA LYS A 70 7.96 -6.22 -24.17
C LYS A 70 9.40 -6.28 -24.71
N LYS A 71 10.31 -6.97 -24.02
CA LYS A 71 11.28 -7.81 -24.70
C LYS A 71 10.93 -9.27 -24.38
N LYS A 72 10.55 -10.02 -25.38
CA LYS A 72 10.37 -11.47 -25.32
C LYS A 72 11.73 -12.11 -25.01
N ASP A 73 11.98 -12.31 -23.74
CA ASP A 73 13.10 -13.09 -23.24
C ASP A 73 12.49 -14.18 -22.37
N ASN A 74 12.69 -15.43 -22.75
CA ASN A 74 12.10 -16.62 -22.11
C ASN A 74 12.69 -16.95 -20.74
N LYS A 75 13.29 -15.96 -20.07
CA LYS A 75 13.91 -16.15 -18.75
C LYS A 75 12.92 -15.84 -17.64
N ASN A 76 12.83 -16.76 -16.68
CA ASN A 76 12.11 -16.56 -15.44
C ASN A 76 12.75 -15.39 -14.65
N ARG A 77 11.99 -14.33 -14.36
CA ARG A 77 12.51 -13.09 -13.76
C ARG A 77 11.94 -12.89 -12.37
N ASN A 78 12.82 -12.54 -11.43
CA ASN A 78 12.46 -11.88 -10.18
C ASN A 78 13.04 -10.46 -10.26
N GLY A 79 12.20 -9.52 -10.58
CA GLY A 79 12.59 -8.16 -10.89
C GLY A 79 12.18 -7.17 -9.82
N ARG A 80 11.72 -6.00 -10.27
CA ARG A 80 11.38 -4.86 -9.45
C ARG A 80 10.20 -5.14 -8.50
N ASN A 81 9.13 -5.79 -8.98
CA ASN A 81 7.97 -6.08 -8.13
C ASN A 81 8.33 -7.03 -6.98
N MET A 82 9.18 -8.03 -7.25
CA MET A 82 9.70 -8.90 -6.21
C MET A 82 10.55 -8.13 -5.20
N GLY A 83 11.45 -7.26 -5.67
CA GLY A 83 12.26 -6.39 -4.81
C GLY A 83 11.40 -5.49 -3.93
N THR A 84 10.39 -4.83 -4.51
CA THR A 84 9.46 -3.97 -3.76
C THR A 84 8.72 -4.73 -2.66
N VAL A 85 8.19 -5.92 -2.97
CA VAL A 85 7.47 -6.74 -1.97
C VAL A 85 8.38 -7.14 -0.81
N LEU A 86 9.62 -7.55 -1.09
CA LEU A 86 10.58 -7.91 -0.05
C LEU A 86 10.95 -6.69 0.82
N ASN A 87 11.27 -5.56 0.20
CA ASN A 87 11.64 -4.34 0.92
C ASN A 87 10.50 -3.80 1.78
N VAL A 88 9.28 -3.75 1.23
CA VAL A 88 8.11 -3.28 1.97
C VAL A 88 7.83 -4.17 3.18
N ALA A 89 7.97 -5.50 3.05
CA ALA A 89 7.79 -6.42 4.18
C ALA A 89 8.81 -6.14 5.30
N GLU A 90 10.09 -5.95 4.96
CA GLU A 90 11.14 -5.64 5.95
C GLU A 90 10.94 -4.27 6.60
N LEU A 91 10.63 -3.22 5.83
CA LEU A 91 10.35 -1.90 6.40
C LEU A 91 9.14 -1.92 7.34
N CYS A 92 8.06 -2.62 6.96
CA CYS A 92 6.86 -2.75 7.79
C CYS A 92 7.05 -3.67 9.01
N TRP A 93 8.05 -4.55 9.01
CA TRP A 93 8.51 -5.23 10.21
C TRP A 93 9.03 -4.21 11.24
N GLY A 94 9.64 -3.13 10.81
CA GLY A 94 10.00 -1.99 11.65
C GLY A 94 8.78 -1.22 12.13
N ASP A 95 8.08 -0.57 11.21
CA ASP A 95 6.85 0.20 11.48
C ASP A 95 6.06 0.48 10.19
N LEU A 96 4.80 0.07 10.15
CA LEU A 96 3.92 0.31 9.01
C LEU A 96 3.58 1.80 8.82
N GLY A 97 3.31 2.53 9.91
CA GLY A 97 2.96 3.95 9.84
C GLY A 97 4.12 4.80 9.33
N LEU A 98 5.35 4.55 9.80
CA LEU A 98 6.54 5.25 9.34
C LEU A 98 6.88 4.91 7.88
N MET A 99 6.72 3.65 7.46
CA MET A 99 6.93 3.27 6.07
C MET A 99 6.01 4.06 5.12
N LEU A 100 4.75 4.28 5.49
CA LEU A 100 3.80 5.06 4.71
C LEU A 100 4.13 6.57 4.65
N THR A 101 5.02 7.06 5.52
CA THR A 101 5.40 8.47 5.60
C THR A 101 6.77 8.79 5.00
N ILE A 102 7.45 7.82 4.41
CA ILE A 102 8.72 8.07 3.73
C ILE A 102 8.50 9.08 2.60
N PRO A 103 9.22 10.22 2.58
CA PRO A 103 9.08 11.21 1.52
C PRO A 103 9.32 10.63 0.12
N GLY A 104 8.54 11.06 -0.86
CA GLY A 104 8.67 10.62 -2.25
C GLY A 104 8.02 9.26 -2.57
N GLN A 105 7.51 8.52 -1.58
CA GLN A 105 6.99 7.16 -1.76
C GLN A 105 5.44 7.11 -1.81
N GLY A 106 4.79 8.14 -2.34
CA GLY A 106 3.34 8.27 -2.36
C GLY A 106 2.63 7.46 -3.45
N LEU A 107 1.37 7.07 -3.19
CA LEU A 107 0.51 6.40 -4.19
C LEU A 107 0.19 7.30 -5.40
N GLY A 108 0.22 8.63 -5.22
CA GLY A 108 0.09 9.59 -6.32
C GLY A 108 1.22 9.46 -7.34
N ASN A 109 2.44 9.20 -6.88
CA ASN A 109 3.57 8.94 -7.77
C ASN A 109 3.32 7.70 -8.64
N ALA A 110 2.75 6.62 -8.07
CA ALA A 110 2.37 5.44 -8.83
C ALA A 110 1.26 5.74 -9.87
N ALA A 111 0.30 6.60 -9.54
CA ALA A 111 -0.74 7.04 -10.48
C ALA A 111 -0.15 7.87 -11.62
N ILE A 112 0.75 8.82 -11.34
CA ILE A 112 1.49 9.60 -12.35
C ILE A 112 2.28 8.65 -13.25
N ALA A 113 3.06 7.73 -12.68
CA ALA A 113 3.85 6.78 -13.44
C ALA A 113 3.01 5.91 -14.39
N ALA A 114 1.78 5.57 -14.00
CA ALA A 114 0.89 4.69 -14.77
C ALA A 114 0.23 5.36 -15.98
N VAL A 115 -0.14 6.64 -15.88
CA VAL A 115 -1.02 7.29 -16.88
C VAL A 115 -0.50 8.61 -17.46
N ALA A 116 0.51 9.24 -16.83
CA ALA A 116 1.06 10.52 -17.31
C ALA A 116 1.79 10.38 -18.65
N THR A 117 1.76 11.45 -19.45
CA THR A 117 2.60 11.57 -20.65
C THR A 117 4.08 11.72 -20.28
N PRO A 118 5.02 11.53 -21.22
CA PRO A 118 6.45 11.76 -20.94
C PRO A 118 6.71 13.17 -20.41
N GLU A 119 6.10 14.20 -20.98
CA GLU A 119 6.24 15.60 -20.57
C GLU A 119 5.68 15.83 -19.16
N GLN A 120 4.55 15.21 -18.81
CA GLN A 120 3.99 15.28 -17.47
C GLN A 120 4.89 14.56 -16.45
N LYS A 121 5.49 13.42 -16.81
CA LYS A 121 6.44 12.70 -15.94
C LYS A 121 7.67 13.54 -15.64
N GLU A 122 8.23 14.22 -16.64
CA GLU A 122 9.36 15.13 -16.47
C GLU A 122 8.98 16.31 -15.56
N ARG A 123 7.81 16.93 -15.78
CA ARG A 123 7.32 18.07 -15.00
C ARG A 123 7.11 17.75 -13.52
N PHE A 124 6.65 16.55 -13.20
CA PHE A 124 6.34 16.12 -11.83
C PHE A 124 7.45 15.26 -11.19
N GLN A 125 8.58 15.08 -11.88
CA GLN A 125 9.71 14.34 -11.37
C GLN A 125 10.24 14.96 -10.08
N GLY A 126 10.63 14.12 -9.12
CA GLY A 126 11.18 14.53 -7.83
C GLY A 126 10.17 15.10 -6.83
N LYS A 127 8.90 15.28 -7.21
CA LYS A 127 7.84 15.74 -6.31
C LYS A 127 7.13 14.56 -5.65
N TRP A 128 6.80 14.71 -4.36
CA TRP A 128 6.02 13.73 -3.62
C TRP A 128 4.54 13.92 -3.90
N ALA A 129 3.84 12.88 -4.36
CA ALA A 129 2.43 12.94 -4.71
C ALA A 129 1.58 11.98 -3.86
N SER A 130 0.53 12.49 -3.23
CA SER A 130 -0.54 11.73 -2.61
C SER A 130 -1.64 11.38 -3.62
N MET A 131 -2.52 10.43 -3.27
CA MET A 131 -3.65 10.02 -4.12
C MET A 131 -4.99 10.19 -3.40
N ALA A 132 -5.88 10.99 -3.99
CA ALA A 132 -7.20 11.34 -3.45
C ALA A 132 -8.32 10.79 -4.33
N ILE A 133 -8.84 9.60 -3.98
CA ILE A 133 -9.92 8.94 -4.70
C ILE A 133 -11.20 8.79 -3.86
N THR A 134 -11.06 8.42 -2.58
CA THR A 134 -12.18 8.09 -1.67
C THR A 134 -12.96 9.33 -1.28
N GLU A 135 -14.28 9.21 -1.25
CA GLU A 135 -15.23 10.26 -0.83
C GLU A 135 -16.13 9.74 0.30
N PRO A 136 -16.80 10.62 1.08
CA PRO A 136 -17.70 10.19 2.15
C PRO A 136 -18.77 9.19 1.71
N GLY A 137 -19.31 9.32 0.49
CA GLY A 137 -20.31 8.44 -0.09
C GLY A 137 -19.77 7.37 -1.05
N ALA A 138 -18.47 7.37 -1.37
CA ALA A 138 -17.88 6.53 -2.41
C ALA A 138 -16.49 5.97 -2.01
N GLY A 139 -16.48 4.96 -1.15
CA GLY A 139 -15.27 4.20 -0.78
C GLY A 139 -15.06 3.00 -1.69
N SER A 140 -15.70 1.87 -1.37
CA SER A 140 -15.63 0.64 -2.18
C SER A 140 -16.25 0.82 -3.57
N ASP A 141 -17.25 1.67 -3.71
CA ASP A 141 -17.83 2.07 -5.00
C ASP A 141 -17.14 3.32 -5.57
N SER A 142 -15.84 3.21 -5.80
CA SER A 142 -15.01 4.29 -6.35
C SER A 142 -15.42 4.72 -7.78
N ALA A 143 -16.34 4.01 -8.39
CA ALA A 143 -16.92 4.39 -9.67
C ALA A 143 -18.03 5.44 -9.55
N ASN A 144 -18.53 5.68 -8.34
CA ASN A 144 -19.63 6.58 -8.05
C ASN A 144 -19.15 7.86 -7.33
N ILE A 145 -17.93 8.30 -7.61
CA ILE A 145 -17.38 9.54 -7.06
C ILE A 145 -18.20 10.75 -7.50
N GLN A 146 -18.33 11.73 -6.61
CA GLN A 146 -19.13 12.94 -6.81
C GLN A 146 -18.29 14.18 -7.10
N THR A 147 -16.98 14.15 -6.80
CA THR A 147 -16.06 15.23 -7.16
C THR A 147 -16.09 15.46 -8.67
N THR A 148 -16.31 16.69 -9.09
CA THR A 148 -16.42 17.10 -10.50
C THR A 148 -15.19 17.86 -10.98
N ALA A 149 -14.91 17.76 -12.27
CA ALA A 149 -13.94 18.61 -12.95
C ALA A 149 -14.61 19.18 -14.22
N ARG A 150 -14.68 20.50 -14.32
CA ARG A 150 -15.26 21.22 -15.46
C ARG A 150 -14.17 22.04 -16.13
N LEU A 151 -14.05 21.93 -17.45
CA LEU A 151 -13.15 22.78 -18.23
C LEU A 151 -13.73 24.18 -18.36
N ASP A 152 -12.93 25.21 -18.07
CA ASP A 152 -13.27 26.62 -18.17
C ASP A 152 -12.09 27.38 -18.80
N GLY A 153 -12.15 27.57 -20.12
CA GLY A 153 -11.03 28.06 -20.90
C GLY A 153 -9.84 27.10 -20.89
N GLU A 154 -8.70 27.54 -20.42
CA GLU A 154 -7.47 26.75 -20.30
C GLU A 154 -7.25 26.17 -18.89
N GLU A 155 -8.28 26.14 -18.05
CA GLU A 155 -8.22 25.64 -16.68
C GLU A 155 -9.30 24.60 -16.41
N TRP A 156 -8.99 23.61 -15.56
CA TRP A 156 -9.95 22.75 -14.93
C TRP A 156 -10.38 23.36 -13.60
N VAL A 157 -11.69 23.37 -13.34
CA VAL A 157 -12.29 23.78 -12.06
C VAL A 157 -12.77 22.52 -11.36
N LEU A 158 -12.15 22.19 -10.21
CA LEU A 158 -12.46 21.01 -9.42
C LEU A 158 -13.32 21.41 -8.21
N ASN A 159 -14.37 20.62 -7.96
CA ASN A 159 -15.26 20.78 -6.81
C ASN A 159 -15.59 19.43 -6.18
N GLY A 160 -15.44 19.31 -4.85
CA GLY A 160 -15.77 18.11 -4.11
C GLY A 160 -14.99 17.92 -2.82
N GLU A 161 -15.14 16.74 -2.21
CA GLU A 161 -14.49 16.35 -0.97
C GLU A 161 -13.81 14.99 -1.14
N LYS A 162 -12.59 14.87 -0.64
CA LYS A 162 -11.82 13.63 -0.57
C LYS A 162 -11.45 13.32 0.87
N ILE A 163 -11.59 12.05 1.26
CA ILE A 163 -11.29 11.60 2.62
C ILE A 163 -10.24 10.49 2.60
N TYR A 164 -9.57 10.32 3.74
CA TYR A 164 -8.55 9.30 3.96
C TYR A 164 -7.36 9.37 2.97
N VAL A 165 -6.95 10.60 2.64
CA VAL A 165 -5.82 10.85 1.75
C VAL A 165 -4.51 10.69 2.53
N THR A 166 -3.82 9.58 2.34
CA THR A 166 -2.51 9.30 2.95
C THR A 166 -1.49 10.32 2.48
N CYS A 167 -0.77 10.94 3.43
CA CYS A 167 0.19 12.02 3.20
C CYS A 167 -0.41 13.25 2.51
N GLY A 168 -1.72 13.48 2.67
CA GLY A 168 -2.42 14.56 1.96
C GLY A 168 -2.01 15.96 2.41
N GLU A 169 -1.52 16.12 3.65
CA GLU A 169 -0.97 17.39 4.13
C GLU A 169 0.50 17.57 3.74
N ARG A 170 1.29 16.48 3.76
CA ARG A 170 2.74 16.53 3.62
C ARG A 170 3.23 16.55 2.18
N SER A 171 2.48 15.94 1.27
CA SER A 171 2.88 15.81 -0.14
C SER A 171 2.90 17.16 -0.88
N ASP A 172 3.77 17.27 -1.88
CA ASP A 172 3.88 18.44 -2.76
C ASP A 172 2.70 18.53 -3.74
N LEU A 173 2.16 17.36 -4.10
CA LEU A 173 1.11 17.17 -5.09
C LEU A 173 0.00 16.28 -4.54
N VAL A 174 -1.22 16.52 -4.99
CA VAL A 174 -2.36 15.62 -4.77
C VAL A 174 -2.90 15.17 -6.13
N VAL A 175 -2.89 13.88 -6.41
CA VAL A 175 -3.56 13.31 -7.58
C VAL A 175 -5.02 13.08 -7.23
N VAL A 176 -5.89 13.93 -7.73
CA VAL A 176 -7.34 13.93 -7.45
C VAL A 176 -8.09 13.18 -8.56
N TRP A 177 -8.93 12.24 -8.19
CA TRP A 177 -9.86 11.58 -9.11
C TRP A 177 -11.19 12.33 -9.12
N ALA A 178 -11.60 12.81 -10.30
CA ALA A 178 -12.85 13.56 -10.50
C ALA A 178 -13.56 13.09 -11.77
N THR A 179 -14.88 13.30 -11.82
CA THR A 179 -15.68 12.98 -13.01
C THR A 179 -15.88 14.22 -13.88
N LEU A 180 -15.73 14.03 -15.19
CA LEU A 180 -16.09 15.04 -16.21
C LEU A 180 -17.61 15.07 -16.45
N ASP A 181 -18.28 13.93 -16.27
CA ASP A 181 -19.72 13.77 -16.51
C ASP A 181 -20.26 12.59 -15.70
N LYS A 182 -21.08 12.86 -14.71
CA LYS A 182 -21.69 11.83 -13.86
C LYS A 182 -22.56 10.84 -14.63
N ALA A 183 -23.21 11.27 -15.71
CA ALA A 183 -24.07 10.42 -16.51
C ALA A 183 -23.31 9.30 -17.22
N GLN A 184 -22.05 9.50 -17.52
CA GLN A 184 -21.18 8.53 -18.17
C GLN A 184 -20.45 7.58 -17.19
N GLY A 185 -20.66 7.75 -15.89
CA GLY A 185 -20.11 6.89 -14.84
C GLY A 185 -18.60 6.75 -14.93
N ARG A 186 -18.09 5.53 -14.85
CA ARG A 186 -16.64 5.23 -14.84
C ARG A 186 -15.87 5.80 -16.04
N ALA A 187 -16.53 5.93 -17.18
CA ALA A 187 -15.88 6.38 -18.40
C ALA A 187 -15.36 7.82 -18.28
N ALA A 188 -16.08 8.65 -17.56
CA ALA A 188 -15.76 10.05 -17.37
C ALA A 188 -14.82 10.34 -16.21
N ILE A 189 -14.39 9.33 -15.43
CA ILE A 189 -13.47 9.55 -14.30
C ILE A 189 -12.05 9.72 -14.82
N LYS A 190 -11.42 10.83 -14.42
CA LYS A 190 -10.05 11.21 -14.76
C LYS A 190 -9.25 11.55 -13.52
N SER A 191 -7.93 11.58 -13.66
CA SER A 191 -7.02 11.99 -12.59
C SER A 191 -6.36 13.32 -12.92
N PHE A 192 -6.28 14.19 -11.92
CA PHE A 192 -5.79 15.56 -12.02
C PHE A 192 -4.69 15.79 -10.98
N VAL A 193 -3.60 16.43 -11.37
CA VAL A 193 -2.55 16.82 -10.43
C VAL A 193 -2.84 18.22 -9.91
N VAL A 194 -3.02 18.33 -8.60
CA VAL A 194 -3.19 19.59 -7.90
C VAL A 194 -1.94 19.86 -7.06
N GLU A 195 -1.29 20.99 -7.26
CA GLU A 195 -0.09 21.36 -6.49
C GLU A 195 -0.50 21.89 -5.11
N LYS A 196 0.29 21.61 -4.07
CA LYS A 196 0.09 22.17 -2.73
C LYS A 196 0.07 23.69 -2.79
N GLY A 197 -0.89 24.30 -2.07
CA GLY A 197 -1.07 25.74 -2.08
C GLY A 197 -1.90 26.32 -3.23
N THR A 198 -2.41 25.46 -4.13
CA THR A 198 -3.38 25.91 -5.15
C THR A 198 -4.63 26.49 -4.48
N PRO A 199 -5.08 27.71 -4.83
CA PRO A 199 -6.31 28.28 -4.30
C PRO A 199 -7.51 27.34 -4.52
N GLY A 200 -8.31 27.16 -3.47
CA GLY A 200 -9.44 26.24 -3.49
C GLY A 200 -9.10 24.79 -3.10
N LEU A 201 -7.81 24.44 -2.90
CA LEU A 201 -7.40 23.19 -2.25
C LEU A 201 -7.18 23.46 -0.76
N GLU A 202 -7.92 22.77 0.10
CA GLU A 202 -7.82 22.90 1.55
C GLU A 202 -7.72 21.55 2.23
N VAL A 203 -6.76 21.41 3.16
CA VAL A 203 -6.73 20.28 4.11
C VAL A 203 -7.63 20.64 5.28
N ALA A 204 -8.87 20.16 5.26
CA ALA A 204 -9.89 20.50 6.24
C ALA A 204 -9.60 19.89 7.62
N ARG A 205 -9.01 18.69 7.65
CA ARG A 205 -8.62 18.02 8.90
C ARG A 205 -7.66 16.86 8.63
N LEU A 206 -6.95 16.45 9.69
CA LEU A 206 -6.24 15.19 9.76
C LEU A 206 -7.04 14.21 10.62
N ASP A 207 -7.29 13.01 10.09
CA ASP A 207 -8.14 12.01 10.74
C ASP A 207 -7.39 11.26 11.83
N LYS A 208 -7.94 11.22 13.05
CA LYS A 208 -7.45 10.36 14.14
C LYS A 208 -7.79 8.90 13.86
N LYS A 209 -6.83 8.00 14.06
CA LYS A 209 -6.96 6.62 13.62
C LYS A 209 -6.69 5.60 14.72
N LEU A 210 -7.16 4.38 14.51
CA LEU A 210 -6.85 3.24 15.39
C LEU A 210 -5.35 2.93 15.41
N GLY A 211 -4.76 2.80 14.23
CA GLY A 211 -3.35 2.51 14.01
C GLY A 211 -2.75 3.38 12.91
N ILE A 212 -1.51 3.08 12.52
CA ILE A 212 -0.71 3.85 11.55
C ILE A 212 -0.71 5.36 11.86
N ARG A 213 -0.65 5.72 13.14
CA ARG A 213 -0.83 7.10 13.61
C ARG A 213 0.30 8.03 13.19
N ALA A 214 1.49 7.49 12.91
CA ALA A 214 2.62 8.25 12.35
C ALA A 214 2.32 8.81 10.95
N SER A 215 1.44 8.15 10.18
CA SER A 215 1.04 8.59 8.85
C SER A 215 -0.09 9.59 8.93
N ASP A 216 0.08 10.81 8.40
CA ASP A 216 -1.03 11.74 8.25
C ASP A 216 -2.03 11.19 7.22
N THR A 217 -3.28 11.44 7.52
CA THR A 217 -4.39 11.00 6.68
C THR A 217 -5.39 12.15 6.63
N ALA A 218 -5.49 12.79 5.46
CA ALA A 218 -6.19 14.06 5.32
C ALA A 218 -7.61 13.90 4.75
N THR A 219 -8.50 14.76 5.19
CA THR A 219 -9.71 15.16 4.46
C THR A 219 -9.40 16.42 3.69
N ILE A 220 -9.63 16.41 2.37
CA ILE A 220 -9.32 17.49 1.44
C ILE A 220 -10.61 18.01 0.82
N LEU A 221 -10.78 19.34 0.86
CA LEU A 221 -11.85 20.04 0.17
C LEU A 221 -11.32 20.70 -1.10
N LEU A 222 -12.13 20.68 -2.14
CA LEU A 222 -11.90 21.34 -3.42
C LEU A 222 -13.07 22.28 -3.67
N ASN A 223 -12.82 23.57 -3.57
CA ASN A 223 -13.82 24.64 -3.73
C ASN A 223 -13.38 25.57 -4.85
N ASP A 224 -13.96 25.41 -6.05
CA ASP A 224 -13.56 26.10 -7.26
C ASP A 224 -12.03 26.07 -7.48
N CYS A 225 -11.44 24.91 -7.19
CA CYS A 225 -9.99 24.72 -7.29
C CYS A 225 -9.58 24.71 -8.76
N ARG A 226 -8.89 25.78 -9.19
CA ARG A 226 -8.47 25.97 -10.57
C ARG A 226 -7.06 25.47 -10.80
N ILE A 227 -6.91 24.62 -11.81
CA ILE A 227 -5.62 24.07 -12.22
C ILE A 227 -5.44 24.15 -13.73
N PRO A 228 -4.21 24.29 -14.24
CA PRO A 228 -3.95 24.30 -15.69
C PRO A 228 -4.51 23.08 -16.40
N ARG A 229 -4.96 23.25 -17.64
CA ARG A 229 -5.54 22.19 -18.47
C ARG A 229 -4.62 20.96 -18.58
N ASN A 230 -3.30 21.17 -18.70
CA ASN A 230 -2.29 20.13 -18.80
C ASN A 230 -1.99 19.39 -17.48
N ASN A 231 -2.72 19.69 -16.39
CA ASN A 231 -2.68 18.93 -15.13
C ASN A 231 -3.61 17.70 -15.14
N LEU A 232 -4.48 17.53 -16.14
CA LEU A 232 -5.18 16.27 -16.36
C LEU A 232 -4.15 15.22 -16.84
N LEU A 233 -4.06 14.09 -16.15
CA LEU A 233 -3.15 13.01 -16.51
C LEU A 233 -3.72 12.16 -17.65
N GLY A 234 -2.93 11.99 -18.72
CA GLY A 234 -3.31 11.22 -19.90
C GLY A 234 -4.21 12.00 -20.86
N SER A 235 -5.33 11.42 -21.29
CA SER A 235 -6.23 11.98 -22.31
C SER A 235 -7.54 12.50 -21.71
N GLU A 236 -8.01 13.65 -22.21
CA GLU A 236 -9.32 14.22 -21.88
C GLU A 236 -10.49 13.40 -22.47
N GLU A 237 -10.24 12.61 -23.51
CA GLU A 237 -11.27 11.84 -24.18
C GLU A 237 -11.95 10.84 -23.26
N ILE A 238 -13.28 10.80 -23.29
CA ILE A 238 -14.09 9.83 -22.57
C ILE A 238 -14.19 8.56 -23.43
N ASP A 239 -13.33 7.58 -23.17
CA ASP A 239 -13.37 6.29 -23.83
C ASP A 239 -14.01 5.25 -22.91
N VAL A 240 -15.25 4.85 -23.22
CA VAL A 240 -16.02 3.87 -22.45
C VAL A 240 -15.30 2.53 -22.28
N LYS A 241 -14.39 2.18 -23.21
CA LYS A 241 -13.64 0.92 -23.17
C LYS A 241 -12.35 0.99 -22.38
N LYS A 242 -11.77 2.18 -22.17
CA LYS A 242 -10.42 2.34 -21.62
C LYS A 242 -10.32 3.14 -20.32
N SER A 243 -11.32 3.97 -19.99
CA SER A 243 -11.16 5.09 -19.05
C SER A 243 -10.82 4.73 -17.61
N PHE A 244 -11.38 3.66 -17.04
CA PHE A 244 -11.07 3.24 -15.66
C PHE A 244 -9.99 2.16 -15.59
N ALA A 245 -9.53 1.65 -16.73
CA ALA A 245 -8.52 0.60 -16.81
C ALA A 245 -7.16 1.05 -16.24
N GLY A 246 -6.81 2.33 -16.35
CA GLY A 246 -5.58 2.91 -15.80
C GLY A 246 -5.55 2.83 -14.27
N ALA A 247 -6.64 3.23 -13.58
CA ALA A 247 -6.75 3.13 -12.13
C ALA A 247 -6.69 1.68 -11.66
N MET A 248 -7.44 0.78 -12.32
CA MET A 248 -7.46 -0.64 -11.98
C MET A 248 -6.08 -1.29 -12.16
N LYS A 249 -5.34 -0.90 -13.19
CA LYS A 249 -3.97 -1.39 -13.43
C LYS A 249 -3.01 -0.91 -12.34
N THR A 250 -3.18 0.31 -11.83
CA THR A 250 -2.42 0.81 -10.69
C THR A 250 -2.67 -0.08 -9.46
N PHE A 251 -3.94 -0.34 -9.12
CA PHE A 251 -4.30 -1.18 -7.98
C PHE A 251 -3.81 -2.64 -8.11
N ASP A 252 -3.81 -3.23 -9.29
CA ASP A 252 -3.28 -4.58 -9.50
C ASP A 252 -1.77 -4.67 -9.20
N ASN A 253 -1.05 -3.56 -9.37
CA ASN A 253 0.37 -3.48 -9.04
C ASN A 253 0.60 -3.18 -7.54
N THR A 254 -0.24 -2.37 -6.89
CA THR A 254 -0.05 -1.97 -5.48
C THR A 254 -0.53 -3.01 -4.47
N ARG A 255 -1.53 -3.85 -4.78
CA ARG A 255 -2.06 -4.88 -3.86
C ARG A 255 -1.01 -5.85 -3.31
N PRO A 256 -0.04 -6.37 -4.10
CA PRO A 256 1.04 -7.19 -3.54
C PRO A 256 1.93 -6.43 -2.54
N ALA A 257 2.13 -5.12 -2.72
CA ALA A 257 2.85 -4.29 -1.74
C ALA A 257 2.05 -4.15 -0.44
N VAL A 258 0.72 -3.98 -0.53
CA VAL A 258 -0.16 -3.99 0.67
C VAL A 258 -0.14 -5.34 1.39
N ALA A 259 -0.10 -6.44 0.64
CA ALA A 259 0.07 -7.77 1.24
C ALA A 259 1.42 -7.88 1.96
N ALA A 260 2.49 -7.32 1.39
CA ALA A 260 3.81 -7.27 2.02
C ALA A 260 3.82 -6.43 3.30
N MET A 261 3.09 -5.31 3.35
CA MET A 261 2.89 -4.51 4.57
C MET A 261 2.29 -5.36 5.70
N ALA A 262 1.23 -6.10 5.39
CA ALA A 262 0.58 -7.00 6.33
C ALA A 262 1.54 -8.11 6.83
N LEU A 263 2.33 -8.70 5.92
CA LEU A 263 3.32 -9.72 6.24
C LEU A 263 4.42 -9.19 7.18
N GLY A 264 4.90 -7.97 6.95
CA GLY A 264 5.92 -7.35 7.79
C GLY A 264 5.44 -7.16 9.23
N VAL A 265 4.26 -6.56 9.42
CA VAL A 265 3.66 -6.35 10.74
C VAL A 265 3.39 -7.67 11.46
N ALA A 266 2.86 -8.67 10.76
CA ALA A 266 2.61 -10.00 11.34
C ALA A 266 3.91 -10.69 11.77
N LYS A 267 4.96 -10.60 10.93
CA LYS A 267 6.29 -11.16 11.27
C LYS A 267 6.88 -10.50 12.50
N ALA A 268 6.78 -9.19 12.62
CA ALA A 268 7.23 -8.44 13.79
C ALA A 268 6.57 -8.94 15.09
N ALA A 269 5.24 -9.14 15.05
CA ALA A 269 4.50 -9.65 16.19
C ALA A 269 4.89 -11.10 16.53
N LEU A 270 5.04 -11.97 15.53
CA LEU A 270 5.50 -13.36 15.73
C LEU A 270 6.90 -13.41 16.34
N ASP A 271 7.85 -12.62 15.83
CA ASP A 271 9.23 -12.62 16.31
C ASP A 271 9.31 -12.22 17.78
N LEU A 272 8.63 -11.14 18.16
CA LEU A 272 8.60 -10.68 19.56
C LEU A 272 7.88 -11.70 20.46
N THR A 273 6.76 -12.25 20.02
CA THR A 273 6.02 -13.28 20.77
C THR A 273 6.89 -14.51 21.03
N ARG A 274 7.60 -15.00 20.01
CA ARG A 274 8.53 -16.12 20.17
C ARG A 274 9.66 -15.80 21.14
N GLU A 275 10.20 -14.59 21.10
CA GLU A 275 11.22 -14.13 22.04
C GLU A 275 10.72 -14.16 23.50
N LEU A 276 9.51 -13.61 23.72
CA LEU A 276 8.91 -13.54 25.06
C LEU A 276 8.60 -14.94 25.60
N LEU A 277 7.96 -15.78 24.80
CA LEU A 277 7.60 -17.14 25.20
C LEU A 277 8.84 -18.01 25.46
N ARG A 278 9.92 -17.79 24.71
CA ARG A 278 11.19 -18.50 24.97
C ARG A 278 11.79 -18.15 26.35
N LYS A 279 11.60 -16.90 26.82
CA LYS A 279 12.03 -16.49 28.17
C LYS A 279 11.22 -17.22 29.24
N GLU A 280 9.99 -17.62 28.95
CA GLU A 280 9.12 -18.43 29.81
C GLU A 280 9.31 -19.95 29.61
N GLY A 281 10.33 -20.36 28.85
CA GLY A 281 10.66 -21.77 28.62
C GLY A 281 9.84 -22.44 27.49
N ILE A 282 8.96 -21.71 26.80
CA ILE A 282 8.16 -22.24 25.68
C ILE A 282 8.93 -22.03 24.37
N LYS A 283 9.29 -23.13 23.71
CA LYS A 283 10.12 -23.10 22.51
C LYS A 283 9.39 -23.78 21.34
N ALA A 284 9.08 -23.03 20.31
CA ALA A 284 8.51 -23.56 19.07
C ALA A 284 9.67 -23.98 18.12
N GLU A 285 10.14 -25.21 18.23
CA GLU A 285 11.35 -25.68 17.53
C GLU A 285 11.08 -26.68 16.38
N TYR A 286 9.83 -27.05 16.12
CA TYR A 286 9.38 -28.00 15.06
C TYR A 286 9.97 -29.41 15.16
N GLN A 287 10.57 -29.78 16.28
CA GLN A 287 11.22 -31.07 16.47
C GLN A 287 10.29 -32.14 17.02
N GLU A 288 9.20 -31.71 17.66
CA GLU A 288 8.23 -32.57 18.27
C GLU A 288 6.95 -32.69 17.43
N SER A 289 6.23 -33.77 17.61
CA SER A 289 4.91 -33.94 16.99
C SER A 289 3.91 -32.92 17.57
N LEU A 290 2.95 -32.47 16.74
CA LEU A 290 1.88 -31.59 17.22
C LEU A 290 1.07 -32.15 18.40
N TYR A 291 1.04 -33.48 18.55
CA TYR A 291 0.37 -34.14 19.66
C TYR A 291 1.17 -34.09 20.99
N GLU A 292 2.47 -33.82 20.89
CA GLU A 292 3.38 -33.70 22.03
C GLU A 292 3.68 -32.25 22.36
N SER A 293 3.40 -31.32 21.43
CA SER A 293 3.64 -29.91 21.58
C SER A 293 2.69 -29.26 22.60
N HIS A 294 3.18 -28.30 23.34
CA HIS A 294 2.37 -27.44 24.19
C HIS A 294 1.34 -26.67 23.33
N THR A 295 0.14 -26.42 23.89
CA THR A 295 -0.95 -25.71 23.16
C THR A 295 -0.48 -24.37 22.56
N ILE A 296 0.35 -23.62 23.30
CA ILE A 296 0.90 -22.33 22.83
C ILE A 296 1.83 -22.54 21.63
N GLU A 297 2.66 -23.58 21.63
CA GLU A 297 3.54 -23.92 20.50
C GLU A 297 2.72 -24.27 19.27
N ALA A 298 1.64 -25.04 19.43
CA ALA A 298 0.73 -25.37 18.34
C ALA A 298 0.08 -24.11 17.73
N GLU A 299 -0.26 -23.11 18.55
CA GLU A 299 -0.77 -21.82 18.03
C GLU A 299 0.30 -21.05 17.24
N ILE A 300 1.57 -21.07 17.69
CA ILE A 300 2.68 -20.46 16.93
C ILE A 300 2.84 -21.14 15.57
N TYR A 301 2.83 -22.46 15.51
CA TYR A 301 2.94 -23.18 14.25
C TYR A 301 1.79 -22.89 13.29
N ARG A 302 0.57 -22.75 13.78
CA ARG A 302 -0.59 -22.32 12.97
C ARG A 302 -0.41 -20.92 12.41
N MET A 303 0.03 -19.96 13.25
CA MET A 303 0.26 -18.59 12.82
C MET A 303 1.37 -18.50 11.77
N GLU A 304 2.45 -19.26 11.94
CA GLU A 304 3.54 -19.31 10.96
C GLU A 304 3.11 -19.94 9.64
N ALA A 305 2.31 -21.01 9.68
CA ALA A 305 1.74 -21.61 8.48
C ALA A 305 0.81 -20.63 7.73
N GLU A 306 -0.01 -19.87 8.46
CA GLU A 306 -0.87 -18.83 7.90
C GLU A 306 -0.06 -17.68 7.27
N TRP A 307 1.02 -17.25 7.96
CA TRP A 307 1.94 -16.24 7.45
C TRP A 307 2.66 -16.70 6.19
N GLU A 308 3.20 -17.92 6.18
CA GLU A 308 3.92 -18.47 5.02
C GLU A 308 3.00 -18.66 3.82
N ALA A 309 1.76 -19.15 4.03
CA ALA A 309 0.77 -19.24 2.96
C ALA A 309 0.47 -17.87 2.33
N ALA A 310 0.33 -16.82 3.15
CA ALA A 310 0.13 -15.46 2.66
C ALA A 310 1.38 -14.93 1.92
N ARG A 311 2.57 -15.22 2.43
CA ARG A 311 3.85 -14.86 1.81
C ARG A 311 4.00 -15.49 0.42
N LEU A 312 3.75 -16.78 0.28
CA LEU A 312 3.85 -17.48 -0.99
C LEU A 312 2.90 -16.92 -2.05
N LEU A 313 1.65 -16.60 -1.67
CA LEU A 313 0.71 -15.93 -2.57
C LEU A 313 1.21 -14.54 -2.99
N THR A 314 1.82 -13.79 -2.08
CA THR A 314 2.36 -12.46 -2.36
C THR A 314 3.55 -12.52 -3.31
N LEU A 315 4.50 -13.41 -3.07
CA LEU A 315 5.63 -13.63 -3.97
C LEU A 315 5.17 -14.10 -5.36
N LYS A 316 4.14 -14.96 -5.43
CA LYS A 316 3.55 -15.38 -6.71
C LYS A 316 2.98 -14.20 -7.50
N ALA A 317 2.21 -13.32 -6.84
CA ALA A 317 1.62 -12.16 -7.50
C ALA A 317 2.69 -11.19 -8.02
N ALA A 318 3.76 -10.95 -7.25
CA ALA A 318 4.90 -10.12 -7.64
C ALA A 318 5.68 -10.75 -8.81
N TRP A 319 5.97 -12.05 -8.76
CA TRP A 319 6.62 -12.78 -9.83
C TRP A 319 5.82 -12.73 -11.15
N MET A 320 4.50 -12.88 -11.08
CA MET A 320 3.64 -12.75 -12.26
C MET A 320 3.75 -11.37 -12.89
N ALA A 321 3.80 -10.30 -12.08
CA ALA A 321 3.98 -8.94 -12.56
C ALA A 321 5.35 -8.75 -13.24
N ASP A 322 6.43 -9.27 -12.65
CA ASP A 322 7.79 -9.21 -13.21
C ASP A 322 7.92 -9.96 -14.54
N ASN A 323 7.09 -10.97 -14.76
CA ASN A 323 7.07 -11.77 -15.98
C ASN A 323 5.96 -11.36 -16.98
N ASN A 324 5.31 -10.22 -16.76
CA ASN A 324 4.20 -9.71 -17.60
C ASN A 324 3.01 -10.68 -17.72
N ILE A 325 2.79 -11.52 -16.71
CA ILE A 325 1.64 -12.41 -16.62
C ILE A 325 0.50 -11.65 -15.94
N PRO A 326 -0.74 -11.65 -16.48
CA PRO A 326 -1.88 -11.02 -15.82
C PRO A 326 -2.07 -11.56 -14.41
N ASN A 327 -2.05 -10.68 -13.39
CA ASN A 327 -2.02 -11.09 -11.98
C ASN A 327 -3.18 -10.54 -11.13
N SER A 328 -4.20 -9.92 -11.72
CA SER A 328 -5.28 -9.25 -10.97
C SER A 328 -5.95 -10.15 -9.91
N MET A 329 -6.25 -11.40 -10.27
CA MET A 329 -6.80 -12.39 -9.33
C MET A 329 -5.80 -12.70 -8.20
N HIS A 330 -4.54 -12.96 -8.54
CA HIS A 330 -3.51 -13.32 -7.55
C HIS A 330 -3.14 -12.12 -6.66
N ALA A 331 -3.13 -10.91 -7.20
CA ALA A 331 -2.96 -9.68 -6.43
C ALA A 331 -4.11 -9.47 -5.42
N SER A 332 -5.35 -9.79 -5.80
CA SER A 332 -6.48 -9.78 -4.88
C SER A 332 -6.42 -10.92 -3.85
N MET A 333 -6.01 -12.13 -4.26
CA MET A 333 -5.84 -13.28 -3.35
C MET A 333 -4.79 -13.01 -2.28
N CYS A 334 -3.61 -12.51 -2.66
CA CYS A 334 -2.54 -12.25 -1.70
C CYS A 334 -2.94 -11.13 -0.72
N LYS A 335 -3.55 -10.03 -1.20
CA LYS A 335 -4.01 -8.93 -0.35
C LYS A 335 -5.09 -9.40 0.65
N ALA A 336 -6.06 -10.17 0.19
CA ALA A 336 -7.11 -10.70 1.04
C ALA A 336 -6.55 -11.68 2.10
N LYS A 337 -5.67 -12.59 1.70
CA LYS A 337 -5.06 -13.56 2.61
C LYS A 337 -4.16 -12.87 3.62
N ALA A 338 -3.22 -12.05 3.17
CA ALA A 338 -2.25 -11.40 4.04
C ALA A 338 -2.90 -10.46 5.05
N GLY A 339 -3.85 -9.60 4.62
CA GLY A 339 -4.56 -8.70 5.54
C GLY A 339 -5.32 -9.45 6.63
N LYS A 340 -6.07 -10.51 6.27
CA LYS A 340 -6.75 -11.33 7.25
C LYS A 340 -5.76 -12.03 8.20
N SER A 341 -4.76 -12.72 7.66
CA SER A 341 -3.77 -13.43 8.46
C SER A 341 -3.02 -12.50 9.41
N ALA A 342 -2.65 -11.28 8.97
CA ALA A 342 -1.96 -10.32 9.82
C ALA A 342 -2.82 -9.88 11.01
N ASN A 343 -4.10 -9.62 10.79
CA ASN A 343 -5.02 -9.28 11.88
C ASN A 343 -5.16 -10.43 12.88
N ASP A 344 -5.37 -11.66 12.39
CA ASP A 344 -5.54 -12.85 13.24
C ASP A 344 -4.25 -13.11 14.05
N ILE A 345 -3.08 -13.04 13.39
CA ILE A 345 -1.77 -13.28 14.00
C ILE A 345 -1.45 -12.23 15.06
N THR A 346 -1.58 -10.94 14.74
CA THR A 346 -1.19 -9.87 15.67
C THR A 346 -2.07 -9.86 16.92
N LEU A 347 -3.38 -10.10 16.78
CA LEU A 347 -4.30 -10.23 17.91
C LEU A 347 -3.99 -11.48 18.75
N LYS A 348 -3.68 -12.62 18.10
CA LYS A 348 -3.28 -13.83 18.82
C LYS A 348 -1.96 -13.64 19.55
N CYS A 349 -1.00 -12.90 19.00
CA CYS A 349 0.24 -12.54 19.68
C CYS A 349 -0.03 -11.71 20.95
N VAL A 350 -0.96 -10.74 20.89
CA VAL A 350 -1.38 -9.98 22.09
C VAL A 350 -1.97 -10.93 23.13
N GLU A 351 -2.86 -11.84 22.75
CA GLU A 351 -3.49 -12.84 23.63
C GLU A 351 -2.45 -13.73 24.30
N LEU A 352 -1.51 -14.31 23.53
CA LEU A 352 -0.50 -15.22 24.04
C LEU A 352 0.49 -14.55 25.02
N CYS A 353 0.74 -13.25 24.84
CA CYS A 353 1.64 -12.47 25.72
C CYS A 353 0.90 -11.79 26.88
N GLY A 354 -0.43 -11.94 26.99
CA GLY A 354 -1.23 -11.46 28.10
C GLY A 354 -1.07 -9.97 28.39
N GLY A 355 -0.81 -9.60 29.64
CA GLY A 355 -0.65 -8.21 30.07
C GLY A 355 0.49 -7.48 29.35
N LEU A 356 1.61 -8.15 29.07
CA LEU A 356 2.72 -7.57 28.30
C LEU A 356 2.32 -7.31 26.84
N GLY A 357 1.50 -8.18 26.25
CA GLY A 357 0.99 -8.00 24.89
C GLY A 357 0.01 -6.84 24.77
N TYR A 358 -0.77 -6.58 25.83
CA TYR A 358 -1.80 -5.54 25.86
C TYR A 358 -1.26 -4.17 26.29
N SER A 359 -0.14 -4.12 27.01
CA SER A 359 0.46 -2.86 27.48
C SER A 359 1.24 -2.14 26.39
N GLU A 360 1.38 -0.80 26.54
CA GLU A 360 2.17 0.03 25.63
C GLU A 360 3.70 -0.10 25.85
N GLU A 361 4.15 -0.90 26.82
CA GLU A 361 5.58 -1.15 27.07
C GLU A 361 6.25 -1.85 25.91
N LEU A 362 5.52 -2.76 25.25
CA LEU A 362 5.94 -3.46 24.06
C LEU A 362 5.16 -2.96 22.85
N MET A 363 5.44 -3.54 21.68
CA MET A 363 4.83 -3.08 20.42
C MET A 363 3.64 -3.94 19.96
N LEU A 364 3.29 -5.02 20.66
CA LEU A 364 2.29 -5.99 20.20
C LEU A 364 0.91 -5.36 19.99
N GLU A 365 0.44 -4.57 20.97
CA GLU A 365 -0.86 -3.88 20.86
C GLU A 365 -0.86 -2.86 19.70
N LYS A 366 0.27 -2.16 19.47
CA LYS A 366 0.40 -1.23 18.36
C LYS A 366 0.32 -1.96 17.01
N TRP A 367 1.04 -3.07 16.87
CA TRP A 367 1.00 -3.84 15.63
C TRP A 367 -0.38 -4.45 15.36
N ALA A 368 -1.11 -4.83 16.40
CA ALA A 368 -2.50 -5.27 16.27
C ALA A 368 -3.41 -4.14 15.76
N ARG A 369 -3.22 -2.89 16.25
CA ARG A 369 -3.93 -1.71 15.74
C ARG A 369 -3.53 -1.37 14.31
N ASP A 370 -2.24 -1.38 14.01
CA ASP A 370 -1.70 -1.05 12.70
C ASP A 370 -2.10 -2.09 11.64
N SER A 371 -2.10 -3.38 11.97
CA SER A 371 -2.44 -4.43 11.02
C SER A 371 -3.85 -4.28 10.45
N LYS A 372 -4.78 -3.69 11.22
CA LYS A 372 -6.19 -3.58 10.82
C LYS A 372 -6.40 -2.82 9.53
N ILE A 373 -5.58 -1.82 9.23
CA ILE A 373 -5.72 -1.05 7.99
C ILE A 373 -5.51 -1.90 6.73
N THR A 374 -4.71 -2.96 6.82
CA THR A 374 -4.40 -3.83 5.68
C THR A 374 -5.62 -4.62 5.18
N ASP A 375 -6.67 -4.71 5.99
CA ASP A 375 -7.98 -5.24 5.58
C ASP A 375 -8.83 -4.23 4.82
N ILE A 376 -8.55 -2.93 4.97
CA ILE A 376 -9.48 -1.86 4.60
C ILE A 376 -9.00 -1.12 3.33
N PHE A 377 -7.81 -0.52 3.36
CA PHE A 377 -7.32 0.30 2.27
C PHE A 377 -6.96 -0.52 1.01
N GLU A 378 -6.77 0.14 -0.13
CA GLU A 378 -6.48 -0.48 -1.44
C GLU A 378 -7.53 -1.54 -1.86
N GLY A 379 -8.78 -1.31 -1.45
CA GLY A 379 -9.93 -2.20 -1.62
C GLY A 379 -10.12 -3.15 -0.45
N THR A 380 -11.31 -3.07 0.16
CA THR A 380 -11.66 -3.89 1.32
C THR A 380 -11.60 -5.39 1.03
N GLN A 381 -11.59 -6.22 2.08
CA GLN A 381 -11.66 -7.69 1.97
C GLN A 381 -12.81 -8.14 1.07
N GLN A 382 -13.97 -7.49 1.18
CA GLN A 382 -15.15 -7.80 0.37
C GLN A 382 -14.89 -7.53 -1.11
N ILE A 383 -14.26 -6.41 -1.45
CA ILE A 383 -13.90 -6.07 -2.83
C ILE A 383 -12.90 -7.07 -3.39
N GLN A 384 -11.89 -7.46 -2.61
CA GLN A 384 -10.93 -8.48 -3.06
C GLN A 384 -11.63 -9.82 -3.38
N ARG A 385 -12.52 -10.27 -2.49
CA ARG A 385 -13.31 -11.51 -2.71
C ARG A 385 -14.19 -11.41 -3.95
N LEU A 386 -14.84 -10.27 -4.19
CA LEU A 386 -15.62 -10.05 -5.41
C LEU A 386 -14.76 -10.12 -6.69
N ILE A 387 -13.56 -9.55 -6.67
CA ILE A 387 -12.64 -9.62 -7.81
C ILE A 387 -12.22 -11.08 -8.07
N ILE A 388 -11.86 -11.81 -7.02
CA ILE A 388 -11.50 -13.23 -7.10
C ILE A 388 -12.67 -14.04 -7.68
N ALA A 389 -13.87 -13.89 -7.11
CA ALA A 389 -15.05 -14.62 -7.54
C ALA A 389 -15.39 -14.36 -9.01
N ARG A 390 -15.35 -13.09 -9.44
CA ARG A 390 -15.59 -12.74 -10.86
C ARG A 390 -14.62 -13.44 -11.81
N GLN A 391 -13.36 -13.47 -11.45
CA GLN A 391 -12.34 -14.09 -12.30
C GLN A 391 -12.45 -15.62 -12.33
N LEU A 392 -12.73 -16.24 -11.19
CA LEU A 392 -12.94 -17.70 -11.11
C LEU A 392 -14.19 -18.16 -11.88
N LEU A 393 -15.25 -17.35 -11.84
CA LEU A 393 -16.52 -17.68 -12.49
C LEU A 393 -16.59 -17.19 -13.94
N GLY A 394 -15.61 -16.41 -14.41
CA GLY A 394 -15.65 -15.77 -15.72
C GLY A 394 -16.79 -14.76 -15.88
N LYS A 395 -17.25 -14.15 -14.76
CA LYS A 395 -18.38 -13.23 -14.71
C LYS A 395 -17.96 -11.77 -14.67
N SER A 396 -18.73 -10.93 -15.34
CA SER A 396 -18.58 -9.45 -15.27
C SER A 396 -19.24 -8.90 -13.98
N SER A 397 -18.92 -7.62 -13.67
CA SER A 397 -19.54 -6.93 -12.52
C SER A 397 -21.06 -6.80 -12.63
N LYS A 398 -21.61 -6.84 -13.86
CA LYS A 398 -23.06 -6.73 -14.11
C LYS A 398 -23.79 -8.05 -13.83
N GLU A 399 -23.08 -9.18 -13.96
CA GLU A 399 -23.65 -10.52 -13.83
C GLU A 399 -23.59 -11.05 -12.40
N LEU A 400 -22.82 -10.43 -11.52
CA LEU A 400 -22.70 -10.77 -10.10
C LEU A 400 -23.32 -9.69 -9.18
N ARG A 401 -24.37 -9.07 -9.64
CA ARG A 401 -25.20 -8.15 -8.82
C ARG A 401 -26.22 -8.89 -8.02
#